data_e87e75ecfe5d826d0e229c9e61314e56
#
_entry.id   e87e75ecfe5d826d0e229c9e61314e56
#
_cell.length_a   1.000
_cell.length_b   1.000
_cell.length_c   1.000
_cell.angle_alpha   90.00
_cell.angle_beta   90.00
_cell.angle_gamma   90.00
#
_symmetry.space_group_name_H-M   'P 1'
#
loop_
_entity.id
_entity.type
_entity.pdbx_description
1 polymer ?
#
loop_
_entity_poly.entity_id
_entity_poly.type
_entity_poly.pdbx_seq_one_letter_code
_entity_poly.pdbx_strand_id
1 'polypeptide(L)'
;MKKFVFKGYDHRVWVLFMSRLIDGIGFSIVGPFLALFMYQGLGVPMVVVGIVLLVSGIAGAAGNLAGGLMADRYGRLGIMTYSMMLRCVTFLLLAALVAYWPNILAVAFVLSLSMFFGGVFDPANNAMVADVVEPARRLEAYGLLRVAWNLGFAFGPMIGGILLVFSYSVTFLVSALISMVAGLIVAFMLTESYMPGPAKERFTLVKELRNVKVLFLAFCIVCIPMFLMSGQFGTTFTVYANERIHIDTLTIGLVFGLNGVMVVFLQMPLARALGKRDKYLAMTLGTGLYAVGYFFVAGVTDGISLAMTMIIITIGEMIVVPVSIDLTVSMSSETERGKYLGIFGLIGSFGWFGSTLVGGILYDNLSDGWLFWGSISSMGMVTAFALVVLWTKARSTNGA
;
A
#
# COMPACT_ATOMS: atom_id res chain seq x y z
N MET A 1 -28.68 13.69 1.63
CA MET A 1 -27.71 13.51 0.56
C MET A 1 -27.14 14.87 0.18
N LYS A 2 -26.02 15.32 0.81
CA LYS A 2 -25.32 16.54 0.34
C LYS A 2 -24.66 16.18 -0.99
N LYS A 3 -24.97 16.92 -2.04
CA LYS A 3 -24.40 16.82 -3.38
C LYS A 3 -22.88 16.70 -3.25
N PHE A 4 -22.30 15.66 -3.83
CA PHE A 4 -20.86 15.58 -4.07
C PHE A 4 -20.48 16.80 -4.90
N VAL A 5 -19.96 17.84 -4.26
CA VAL A 5 -19.61 19.10 -4.91
C VAL A 5 -18.20 18.95 -5.46
N PHE A 6 -18.08 18.30 -6.61
CA PHE A 6 -16.89 18.34 -7.46
C PHE A 6 -16.64 19.74 -8.07
N LYS A 7 -17.49 20.71 -7.80
CA LYS A 7 -17.37 22.10 -8.26
C LYS A 7 -16.55 22.92 -7.27
N GLY A 8 -15.41 23.45 -7.73
CA GLY A 8 -14.64 24.46 -7.01
C GLY A 8 -13.20 24.13 -6.64
N TYR A 9 -12.60 23.08 -7.20
CA TYR A 9 -11.15 22.86 -7.16
C TYR A 9 -10.47 23.46 -8.39
N ASP A 10 -9.24 23.96 -8.20
CA ASP A 10 -8.31 24.29 -9.28
C ASP A 10 -8.17 23.08 -10.23
N HIS A 11 -8.07 23.30 -11.54
CA HIS A 11 -7.91 22.26 -12.55
C HIS A 11 -6.70 21.35 -12.23
N ARG A 12 -5.65 21.89 -11.60
CA ARG A 12 -4.45 21.14 -11.19
C ARG A 12 -4.79 19.99 -10.24
N VAL A 13 -5.77 20.12 -9.36
CA VAL A 13 -6.22 19.03 -8.46
C VAL A 13 -6.77 17.85 -9.26
N TRP A 14 -7.48 18.13 -10.37
CA TRP A 14 -8.00 17.09 -11.25
C TRP A 14 -6.91 16.41 -12.06
N VAL A 15 -5.91 17.16 -12.50
CA VAL A 15 -4.74 16.59 -13.18
C VAL A 15 -3.95 15.70 -12.21
N LEU A 16 -3.77 16.14 -10.95
CA LEU A 16 -3.15 15.34 -9.89
C LEU A 16 -3.95 14.06 -9.60
N PHE A 17 -5.28 14.16 -9.57
CA PHE A 17 -6.16 12.99 -9.44
C PHE A 17 -5.96 12.00 -10.58
N MET A 18 -5.98 12.48 -11.83
CA MET A 18 -5.81 11.62 -13.01
C MET A 18 -4.42 10.99 -13.06
N SER A 19 -3.36 11.76 -12.78
CA SER A 19 -1.99 11.22 -12.71
C SER A 19 -1.84 10.15 -11.63
N ARG A 20 -2.48 10.35 -10.46
CA ARG A 20 -2.48 9.39 -9.36
C ARG A 20 -3.26 8.12 -9.68
N LEU A 21 -4.41 8.25 -10.37
CA LEU A 21 -5.19 7.11 -10.85
C LEU A 21 -4.38 6.26 -11.84
N ILE A 22 -3.76 6.92 -12.82
CA ILE A 22 -2.96 6.27 -13.87
C ILE A 22 -1.72 5.61 -13.25
N ASP A 23 -1.03 6.28 -12.34
CA ASP A 23 0.10 5.69 -11.59
C ASP A 23 -0.34 4.48 -10.77
N GLY A 24 -1.49 4.58 -10.08
CA GLY A 24 -2.09 3.47 -9.35
C GLY A 24 -2.39 2.25 -10.23
N ILE A 25 -2.95 2.46 -11.43
CA ILE A 25 -3.16 1.39 -12.41
C ILE A 25 -1.82 0.79 -12.82
N GLY A 26 -0.84 1.63 -13.23
CA GLY A 26 0.47 1.17 -13.71
C GLY A 26 1.24 0.34 -12.68
N PHE A 27 1.18 0.74 -11.40
CA PHE A 27 1.80 -0.02 -10.32
C PHE A 27 1.07 -1.34 -10.05
N SER A 28 -0.25 -1.32 -9.96
CA SER A 28 -1.04 -2.46 -9.54
C SER A 28 -1.24 -3.53 -10.62
N ILE A 29 -1.00 -3.21 -11.89
CA ILE A 29 -0.87 -4.20 -12.98
C ILE A 29 0.23 -5.21 -12.65
N VAL A 30 1.35 -4.75 -12.10
CA VAL A 30 2.53 -5.58 -11.82
C VAL A 30 2.59 -6.01 -10.35
N GLY A 31 2.22 -5.12 -9.42
CA GLY A 31 2.45 -5.26 -7.98
C GLY A 31 2.07 -6.62 -7.40
N PRO A 32 0.82 -7.08 -7.50
CA PRO A 32 0.38 -8.36 -6.97
C PRO A 32 1.04 -9.60 -7.61
N PHE A 33 1.61 -9.44 -8.80
CA PHE A 33 2.21 -10.54 -9.57
C PHE A 33 3.75 -10.53 -9.55
N LEU A 34 4.40 -9.55 -8.90
CA LEU A 34 5.85 -9.48 -8.80
C LEU A 34 6.45 -10.71 -8.11
N ALA A 35 5.82 -11.16 -7.02
CA ALA A 35 6.26 -12.34 -6.30
C ALA A 35 6.13 -13.60 -7.17
N LEU A 36 5.00 -13.74 -7.86
CA LEU A 36 4.77 -14.85 -8.78
C LEU A 36 5.78 -14.86 -9.93
N PHE A 37 6.06 -13.69 -10.53
CA PHE A 37 7.08 -13.56 -11.56
C PHE A 37 8.46 -14.04 -11.09
N MET A 38 8.90 -13.61 -9.91
CA MET A 38 10.23 -14.00 -9.41
C MET A 38 10.26 -15.49 -9.04
N TYR A 39 9.23 -15.99 -8.40
CA TYR A 39 9.13 -17.39 -8.01
C TYR A 39 9.04 -18.32 -9.24
N GLN A 40 8.07 -18.09 -10.14
CA GLN A 40 7.77 -18.92 -11.29
C GLN A 40 8.68 -18.60 -12.48
N GLY A 41 8.80 -17.31 -12.81
CA GLY A 41 9.54 -16.87 -14.01
C GLY A 41 11.06 -16.92 -13.87
N LEU A 42 11.59 -16.71 -12.64
CA LEU A 42 13.02 -16.78 -12.38
C LEU A 42 13.43 -18.04 -11.58
N GLY A 43 12.48 -18.84 -11.10
CA GLY A 43 12.74 -20.08 -10.39
C GLY A 43 13.47 -19.91 -9.04
N VAL A 44 13.30 -18.76 -8.38
CA VAL A 44 13.98 -18.48 -7.10
C VAL A 44 13.08 -18.80 -5.91
N PRO A 45 13.64 -19.25 -4.76
CA PRO A 45 12.87 -19.51 -3.54
C PRO A 45 12.10 -18.27 -3.06
N MET A 46 10.98 -18.48 -2.37
CA MET A 46 10.14 -17.37 -1.86
C MET A 46 10.85 -16.49 -0.82
N VAL A 47 11.81 -17.04 -0.08
CA VAL A 47 12.66 -16.23 0.81
C VAL A 47 13.49 -15.21 0.02
N VAL A 48 14.02 -15.57 -1.15
CA VAL A 48 14.77 -14.66 -2.04
C VAL A 48 13.82 -13.58 -2.60
N VAL A 49 12.63 -13.98 -3.04
CA VAL A 49 11.56 -13.04 -3.44
C VAL A 49 11.30 -12.05 -2.32
N GLY A 50 11.12 -12.52 -1.10
CA GLY A 50 10.89 -11.71 0.09
C GLY A 50 12.00 -10.68 0.35
N ILE A 51 13.27 -11.10 0.22
CA ILE A 51 14.44 -10.21 0.36
C ILE A 51 14.41 -9.11 -0.73
N VAL A 52 14.18 -9.48 -1.98
CA VAL A 52 14.14 -8.53 -3.10
C VAL A 52 13.03 -7.50 -2.90
N LEU A 53 11.84 -7.94 -2.51
CA LEU A 53 10.71 -7.03 -2.27
C LEU A 53 10.92 -6.13 -1.04
N LEU A 54 11.55 -6.67 0.02
CA LEU A 54 11.93 -5.88 1.20
C LEU A 54 12.93 -4.77 0.83
N VAL A 55 14.02 -5.13 0.11
CA VAL A 55 15.04 -4.17 -0.35
C VAL A 55 14.42 -3.13 -1.28
N SER A 56 13.56 -3.55 -2.19
CA SER A 56 12.83 -2.65 -3.10
C SER A 56 11.89 -1.71 -2.33
N GLY A 57 11.23 -2.20 -1.28
CA GLY A 57 10.40 -1.39 -0.38
C GLY A 57 11.21 -0.34 0.38
N ILE A 58 12.39 -0.70 0.89
CA ILE A 58 13.33 0.24 1.54
C ILE A 58 13.79 1.30 0.52
N ALA A 59 14.09 0.91 -0.72
CA ALA A 59 14.41 1.86 -1.79
C ALA A 59 13.25 2.83 -2.08
N GLY A 60 11.99 2.35 -2.08
CA GLY A 60 10.80 3.19 -2.21
C GLY A 60 10.65 4.19 -1.06
N ALA A 61 10.89 3.76 0.18
CA ALA A 61 10.88 4.64 1.35
C ALA A 61 11.99 5.71 1.29
N ALA A 62 13.19 5.33 0.82
CA ALA A 62 14.28 6.27 0.57
C ALA A 62 13.92 7.28 -0.54
N GLY A 63 13.24 6.81 -1.60
CA GLY A 63 12.69 7.65 -2.66
C GLY A 63 11.68 8.67 -2.14
N ASN A 64 10.81 8.26 -1.23
CA ASN A 64 9.82 9.13 -0.60
C ASN A 64 10.49 10.28 0.19
N LEU A 65 11.52 9.94 0.98
CA LEU A 65 12.33 10.96 1.68
C LEU A 65 13.05 11.90 0.71
N ALA A 66 13.72 11.34 -0.30
CA ALA A 66 14.44 12.11 -1.30
C ALA A 66 13.50 13.02 -2.09
N GLY A 67 12.33 12.50 -2.50
CA GLY A 67 11.30 13.23 -3.23
C GLY A 67 10.79 14.45 -2.48
N GLY A 68 10.54 14.33 -1.17
CA GLY A 68 10.17 15.47 -0.32
C GLY A 68 11.24 16.57 -0.30
N LEU A 69 12.49 16.19 -0.04
CA LEU A 69 13.61 17.12 -0.01
C LEU A 69 13.87 17.78 -1.39
N MET A 70 13.79 17.01 -2.45
CA MET A 70 13.99 17.50 -3.81
C MET A 70 12.84 18.41 -4.25
N ALA A 71 11.59 18.06 -3.95
CA ALA A 71 10.43 18.88 -4.25
C ALA A 71 10.49 20.23 -3.53
N ASP A 72 10.98 20.27 -2.29
CA ASP A 72 11.16 21.51 -1.53
C ASP A 72 12.35 22.36 -2.01
N ARG A 73 13.27 21.79 -2.78
CA ARG A 73 14.44 22.50 -3.29
C ARG A 73 14.33 22.90 -4.77
N TYR A 74 13.80 22.01 -5.61
CA TYR A 74 13.83 22.15 -7.06
C TYR A 74 12.45 22.40 -7.69
N GLY A 75 11.39 22.38 -6.88
CA GLY A 75 10.00 22.51 -7.34
C GLY A 75 9.29 21.16 -7.46
N ARG A 76 7.97 21.21 -7.61
CA ARG A 76 7.09 20.04 -7.59
C ARG A 76 6.97 19.40 -8.97
N LEU A 77 6.72 20.24 -9.99
CA LEU A 77 6.44 19.81 -11.36
C LEU A 77 7.59 18.97 -11.96
N GLY A 78 8.82 19.50 -11.88
CA GLY A 78 10.00 18.80 -12.41
C GLY A 78 10.22 17.46 -11.75
N ILE A 79 10.14 17.40 -10.41
CA ILE A 79 10.35 16.16 -9.64
C ILE A 79 9.30 15.11 -9.99
N MET A 80 8.03 15.47 -10.08
CA MET A 80 6.96 14.57 -10.48
C MET A 80 7.16 14.04 -11.90
N THR A 81 7.48 14.92 -12.85
CA THR A 81 7.71 14.55 -14.26
C THR A 81 8.89 13.60 -14.41
N TYR A 82 10.07 13.97 -13.87
CA TYR A 82 11.26 13.14 -14.01
C TYR A 82 11.15 11.81 -13.29
N SER A 83 10.51 11.75 -12.13
CA SER A 83 10.31 10.50 -11.41
C SER A 83 9.46 9.50 -12.22
N MET A 84 8.38 9.95 -12.87
CA MET A 84 7.56 9.09 -13.73
C MET A 84 8.28 8.67 -15.02
N MET A 85 9.07 9.56 -15.63
CA MET A 85 9.87 9.22 -16.81
C MET A 85 10.98 8.20 -16.48
N LEU A 86 11.68 8.37 -15.34
CA LEU A 86 12.69 7.42 -14.89
C LEU A 86 12.06 6.08 -14.50
N ARG A 87 10.86 6.08 -13.92
CA ARG A 87 10.10 4.87 -13.65
C ARG A 87 9.67 4.16 -14.94
N CYS A 88 9.25 4.90 -15.96
CA CYS A 88 9.01 4.33 -17.30
C CYS A 88 10.27 3.62 -17.81
N VAL A 89 11.43 4.27 -17.76
CA VAL A 89 12.71 3.66 -18.19
C VAL A 89 13.00 2.39 -17.39
N THR A 90 12.81 2.37 -16.07
CA THR A 90 13.04 1.17 -15.26
C THR A 90 12.07 0.05 -15.61
N PHE A 91 10.80 0.33 -15.89
CA PHE A 91 9.86 -0.69 -16.35
C PHE A 91 10.19 -1.22 -17.76
N LEU A 92 10.69 -0.37 -18.69
CA LEU A 92 11.21 -0.83 -19.99
C LEU A 92 12.42 -1.75 -19.81
N LEU A 93 13.34 -1.39 -18.90
CA LEU A 93 14.48 -2.25 -18.57
C LEU A 93 14.03 -3.58 -17.96
N LEU A 94 13.04 -3.58 -17.07
CA LEU A 94 12.46 -4.83 -16.54
C LEU A 94 11.83 -5.66 -17.65
N ALA A 95 11.06 -5.08 -18.56
CA ALA A 95 10.49 -5.77 -19.69
C ALA A 95 11.57 -6.44 -20.57
N ALA A 96 12.67 -5.71 -20.84
CA ALA A 96 13.80 -6.22 -21.61
C ALA A 96 14.57 -7.30 -20.85
N LEU A 97 14.86 -7.13 -19.54
CA LEU A 97 15.52 -8.14 -18.72
C LEU A 97 14.72 -9.45 -18.71
N VAL A 98 13.40 -9.36 -18.51
CA VAL A 98 12.52 -10.53 -18.49
C VAL A 98 12.49 -11.24 -19.83
N ALA A 99 12.54 -10.51 -20.95
CA ALA A 99 12.49 -11.09 -22.30
C ALA A 99 13.81 -11.74 -22.74
N TYR A 100 14.96 -11.11 -22.39
CA TYR A 100 16.25 -11.46 -23.01
C TYR A 100 17.30 -11.97 -22.03
N TRP A 101 17.24 -11.57 -20.76
CA TRP A 101 18.25 -11.93 -19.76
C TRP A 101 17.67 -11.96 -18.34
N PRO A 102 16.86 -12.97 -18.00
CA PRO A 102 16.17 -13.07 -16.73
C PRO A 102 17.14 -13.42 -15.58
N ASN A 103 17.81 -12.38 -15.02
CA ASN A 103 18.74 -12.49 -13.92
C ASN A 103 18.18 -11.82 -12.67
N ILE A 104 18.11 -12.57 -11.55
CA ILE A 104 17.48 -12.08 -10.31
C ILE A 104 18.16 -10.82 -9.74
N LEU A 105 19.49 -10.70 -9.79
CA LEU A 105 20.20 -9.55 -9.26
C LEU A 105 19.93 -8.30 -10.10
N ALA A 106 19.92 -8.45 -11.44
CA ALA A 106 19.57 -7.36 -12.34
C ALA A 106 18.11 -6.91 -12.15
N VAL A 107 17.19 -7.86 -12.05
CA VAL A 107 15.77 -7.59 -11.76
C VAL A 107 15.62 -6.91 -10.40
N ALA A 108 16.26 -7.40 -9.35
CA ALA A 108 16.21 -6.80 -8.00
C ALA A 108 16.73 -5.35 -8.00
N PHE A 109 17.84 -5.09 -8.70
CA PHE A 109 18.41 -3.76 -8.81
C PHE A 109 17.47 -2.79 -9.55
N VAL A 110 16.99 -3.18 -10.74
CA VAL A 110 16.10 -2.32 -11.55
C VAL A 110 14.74 -2.15 -10.89
N LEU A 111 14.20 -3.18 -10.23
CA LEU A 111 12.98 -3.10 -9.44
C LEU A 111 13.14 -2.12 -8.27
N SER A 112 14.26 -2.18 -7.55
CA SER A 112 14.55 -1.24 -6.46
C SER A 112 14.64 0.20 -6.95
N LEU A 113 15.24 0.44 -8.13
CA LEU A 113 15.23 1.76 -8.76
C LEU A 113 13.81 2.20 -9.15
N SER A 114 12.98 1.30 -9.68
CA SER A 114 11.58 1.59 -10.02
C SER A 114 10.78 2.00 -8.78
N MET A 115 10.97 1.29 -7.65
CA MET A 115 10.32 1.62 -6.37
C MET A 115 10.83 2.95 -5.81
N PHE A 116 12.13 3.23 -5.94
CA PHE A 116 12.71 4.52 -5.54
C PHE A 116 12.07 5.68 -6.32
N PHE A 117 12.01 5.59 -7.65
CA PHE A 117 11.41 6.65 -8.46
C PHE A 117 9.90 6.79 -8.23
N GLY A 118 9.18 5.69 -8.02
CA GLY A 118 7.77 5.74 -7.60
C GLY A 118 7.59 6.44 -6.26
N GLY A 119 8.49 6.17 -5.29
CA GLY A 119 8.51 6.84 -3.99
C GLY A 119 8.79 8.34 -4.07
N VAL A 120 9.59 8.79 -5.03
CA VAL A 120 9.90 10.22 -5.25
C VAL A 120 8.66 11.02 -5.68
N PHE A 121 7.74 10.42 -6.41
CA PHE A 121 6.55 11.08 -6.94
C PHE A 121 5.57 11.55 -5.83
N ASP A 122 5.31 10.71 -4.84
CA ASP A 122 4.24 10.90 -3.86
C ASP A 122 4.35 12.19 -3.02
N PRO A 123 5.51 12.51 -2.41
CA PRO A 123 5.63 13.72 -1.61
C PRO A 123 5.52 14.99 -2.47
N ALA A 124 6.03 14.98 -3.71
CA ALA A 124 5.90 16.11 -4.62
C ALA A 124 4.43 16.35 -5.02
N ASN A 125 3.69 15.25 -5.30
CA ASN A 125 2.26 15.31 -5.59
C ASN A 125 1.45 15.88 -4.39
N ASN A 126 1.72 15.39 -3.18
CA ASN A 126 1.06 15.88 -1.97
C ASN A 126 1.43 17.34 -1.65
N ALA A 127 2.68 17.74 -1.89
CA ALA A 127 3.13 19.12 -1.71
C ALA A 127 2.41 20.07 -2.70
N MET A 128 2.25 19.67 -3.97
CA MET A 128 1.53 20.46 -4.95
C MET A 128 0.05 20.65 -4.56
N VAL A 129 -0.62 19.63 -4.02
CA VAL A 129 -1.98 19.77 -3.45
C VAL A 129 -1.98 20.81 -2.32
N ALA A 130 -0.99 20.76 -1.42
CA ALA A 130 -0.90 21.74 -0.33
C ALA A 130 -0.68 23.18 -0.82
N ASP A 131 0.02 23.35 -1.96
CA ASP A 131 0.29 24.65 -2.55
C ASP A 131 -0.95 25.25 -3.26
N VAL A 132 -1.76 24.40 -3.93
CA VAL A 132 -2.87 24.87 -4.78
C VAL A 132 -4.25 24.82 -4.10
N VAL A 133 -4.37 24.18 -2.93
CA VAL A 133 -5.63 24.02 -2.21
C VAL A 133 -5.59 24.79 -0.88
N GLU A 134 -6.65 25.54 -0.62
CA GLU A 134 -6.82 26.24 0.65
C GLU A 134 -6.74 25.29 1.85
N PRO A 135 -6.13 25.70 2.99
CA PRO A 135 -5.93 24.84 4.16
C PRO A 135 -7.19 24.09 4.63
N ALA A 136 -8.34 24.75 4.63
CA ALA A 136 -9.62 24.18 5.07
C ALA A 136 -10.12 23.00 4.18
N ARG A 137 -9.65 22.93 2.91
CA ARG A 137 -10.09 21.92 1.94
C ARG A 137 -9.02 20.87 1.61
N ARG A 138 -7.81 21.00 2.15
CA ARG A 138 -6.69 20.07 1.87
C ARG A 138 -7.02 18.62 2.22
N LEU A 139 -7.70 18.40 3.35
CA LEU A 139 -8.10 17.05 3.77
C LEU A 139 -9.00 16.36 2.73
N GLU A 140 -9.94 17.12 2.16
CA GLU A 140 -10.83 16.62 1.10
C GLU A 140 -10.04 16.31 -0.18
N ALA A 141 -9.10 17.18 -0.57
CA ALA A 141 -8.25 16.97 -1.75
C ALA A 141 -7.34 15.74 -1.60
N TYR A 142 -6.72 15.51 -0.43
CA TYR A 142 -5.98 14.27 -0.16
C TYR A 142 -6.87 13.04 -0.19
N GLY A 143 -8.13 13.18 0.27
CA GLY A 143 -9.13 12.13 0.13
C GLY A 143 -9.41 11.76 -1.33
N LEU A 144 -9.49 12.76 -2.23
CA LEU A 144 -9.63 12.52 -3.67
C LEU A 144 -8.43 11.75 -4.26
N LEU A 145 -7.19 12.13 -3.91
CA LEU A 145 -6.00 11.40 -4.36
C LEU A 145 -5.99 9.95 -3.88
N ARG A 146 -6.48 9.71 -2.65
CA ARG A 146 -6.61 8.34 -2.11
C ARG A 146 -7.66 7.53 -2.88
N VAL A 147 -8.79 8.15 -3.24
CA VAL A 147 -9.79 7.50 -4.10
C VAL A 147 -9.20 7.16 -5.46
N ALA A 148 -8.42 8.07 -6.08
CA ALA A 148 -7.75 7.81 -7.35
C ALA A 148 -6.83 6.59 -7.27
N TRP A 149 -5.99 6.51 -6.23
CA TRP A 149 -5.11 5.36 -6.00
C TRP A 149 -5.90 4.05 -5.83
N ASN A 150 -6.95 4.05 -5.01
CA ASN A 150 -7.77 2.85 -4.76
C ASN A 150 -8.51 2.39 -6.02
N LEU A 151 -8.98 3.33 -6.85
CA LEU A 151 -9.55 3.00 -8.17
C LEU A 151 -8.50 2.35 -9.08
N GLY A 152 -7.26 2.87 -9.07
CA GLY A 152 -6.15 2.24 -9.78
C GLY A 152 -5.91 0.80 -9.32
N PHE A 153 -5.93 0.58 -8.01
CA PHE A 153 -5.79 -0.76 -7.42
C PHE A 153 -7.00 -1.68 -7.67
N ALA A 154 -8.19 -1.14 -7.91
CA ALA A 154 -9.35 -1.93 -8.30
C ALA A 154 -9.23 -2.49 -9.71
N PHE A 155 -8.70 -1.71 -10.65
CA PHE A 155 -8.63 -2.10 -12.07
C PHE A 155 -7.30 -2.73 -12.47
N GLY A 156 -6.19 -2.30 -11.86
CA GLY A 156 -4.85 -2.74 -12.26
C GLY A 156 -4.62 -4.23 -12.21
N PRO A 157 -4.94 -4.96 -11.13
CA PRO A 157 -4.72 -6.40 -11.06
C PRO A 157 -5.57 -7.19 -12.06
N MET A 158 -6.77 -6.71 -12.39
CA MET A 158 -7.60 -7.33 -13.45
C MET A 158 -6.90 -7.22 -14.80
N ILE A 159 -6.38 -6.03 -15.14
CA ILE A 159 -5.61 -5.82 -16.39
C ILE A 159 -4.33 -6.64 -16.32
N GLY A 160 -3.63 -6.66 -15.20
CA GLY A 160 -2.42 -7.45 -14.98
C GLY A 160 -2.64 -8.95 -15.21
N GLY A 161 -3.71 -9.51 -14.63
CA GLY A 161 -4.09 -10.92 -14.84
C GLY A 161 -4.33 -11.28 -16.31
N ILE A 162 -4.96 -10.36 -17.08
CA ILE A 162 -5.15 -10.53 -18.54
C ILE A 162 -3.80 -10.45 -19.27
N LEU A 163 -2.95 -9.47 -18.96
CA LEU A 163 -1.68 -9.28 -19.64
C LEU A 163 -0.70 -10.43 -19.39
N LEU A 164 -0.77 -11.08 -18.24
CA LEU A 164 0.06 -12.23 -17.90
C LEU A 164 -0.23 -13.47 -18.75
N VAL A 165 -1.42 -13.57 -19.33
CA VAL A 165 -1.71 -14.62 -20.33
C VAL A 165 -0.76 -14.52 -21.53
N PHE A 166 -0.30 -13.31 -21.87
CA PHE A 166 0.66 -13.10 -22.96
C PHE A 166 2.10 -13.28 -22.46
N SER A 167 2.57 -12.51 -21.50
CA SER A 167 3.86 -12.67 -20.85
C SER A 167 4.08 -11.63 -19.72
N TYR A 168 5.03 -11.92 -18.81
CA TYR A 168 5.53 -10.94 -17.82
C TYR A 168 6.16 -9.71 -18.50
N SER A 169 6.89 -9.89 -19.60
CA SER A 169 7.52 -8.78 -20.34
C SER A 169 6.49 -7.79 -20.87
N VAL A 170 5.38 -8.27 -21.44
CA VAL A 170 4.26 -7.43 -21.91
C VAL A 170 3.65 -6.65 -20.73
N THR A 171 3.50 -7.27 -19.58
CA THR A 171 2.96 -6.64 -18.37
C THR A 171 3.83 -5.47 -17.92
N PHE A 172 5.16 -5.64 -17.89
CA PHE A 172 6.09 -4.54 -17.59
C PHE A 172 6.09 -3.44 -18.66
N LEU A 173 5.98 -3.82 -19.97
CA LEU A 173 5.91 -2.86 -21.06
C LEU A 173 4.67 -1.96 -20.94
N VAL A 174 3.50 -2.54 -20.65
CA VAL A 174 2.26 -1.78 -20.45
C VAL A 174 2.39 -0.85 -19.24
N SER A 175 2.97 -1.31 -18.12
CA SER A 175 3.23 -0.46 -16.95
C SER A 175 4.20 0.69 -17.27
N ALA A 176 5.19 0.46 -18.14
CA ALA A 176 6.09 1.52 -18.62
C ALA A 176 5.32 2.60 -19.41
N LEU A 177 4.48 2.18 -20.36
CA LEU A 177 3.65 3.09 -21.15
C LEU A 177 2.69 3.91 -20.28
N ILE A 178 2.09 3.29 -19.27
CA ILE A 178 1.22 3.96 -18.31
C ILE A 178 2.01 4.99 -17.48
N SER A 179 3.21 4.65 -17.00
CA SER A 179 4.08 5.59 -16.29
C SER A 179 4.49 6.76 -17.17
N MET A 180 4.77 6.50 -18.46
CA MET A 180 5.05 7.55 -19.45
C MET A 180 3.85 8.49 -19.61
N VAL A 181 2.64 7.95 -19.78
CA VAL A 181 1.41 8.74 -19.91
C VAL A 181 1.18 9.59 -18.66
N ALA A 182 1.35 9.03 -17.45
CA ALA A 182 1.24 9.78 -16.21
C ALA A 182 2.24 10.95 -16.16
N GLY A 183 3.51 10.70 -16.52
CA GLY A 183 4.54 11.74 -16.59
C GLY A 183 4.26 12.83 -17.62
N LEU A 184 3.75 12.47 -18.80
CA LEU A 184 3.36 13.43 -19.85
C LEU A 184 2.15 14.29 -19.42
N ILE A 185 1.15 13.70 -18.78
CA ILE A 185 0.02 14.43 -18.21
C ILE A 185 0.51 15.48 -17.21
N VAL A 186 1.40 15.09 -16.30
CA VAL A 186 2.02 16.00 -15.34
C VAL A 186 2.80 17.12 -16.07
N ALA A 187 3.66 16.76 -17.02
CA ALA A 187 4.53 17.71 -17.72
C ALA A 187 3.77 18.76 -18.53
N PHE A 188 2.68 18.37 -19.20
CA PHE A 188 1.99 19.24 -20.14
C PHE A 188 0.73 19.92 -19.56
N MET A 189 0.11 19.32 -18.53
CA MET A 189 -1.15 19.83 -17.99
C MET A 189 -1.01 20.53 -16.63
N LEU A 190 0.14 20.41 -15.96
CA LEU A 190 0.41 21.12 -14.71
C LEU A 190 1.34 22.32 -14.94
N THR A 191 1.20 23.30 -14.07
CA THR A 191 2.12 24.43 -13.93
C THR A 191 2.79 24.36 -12.57
N GLU A 192 4.04 24.82 -12.48
CA GLU A 192 4.80 24.83 -11.22
C GLU A 192 4.04 25.61 -10.14
N SER A 193 3.96 25.03 -8.96
CA SER A 193 3.32 25.64 -7.78
C SER A 193 4.33 26.14 -6.75
N TYR A 194 5.60 25.76 -6.92
CA TYR A 194 6.64 26.04 -5.96
C TYR A 194 6.89 27.54 -5.78
N MET A 195 6.76 27.99 -4.52
CA MET A 195 7.27 29.29 -4.08
C MET A 195 8.37 29.04 -3.03
N PRO A 196 9.60 29.57 -3.24
CA PRO A 196 10.66 29.44 -2.26
C PRO A 196 10.22 30.02 -0.92
N GLY A 197 10.18 29.19 0.12
CA GLY A 197 9.86 29.57 1.48
C GLY A 197 11.07 29.40 2.40
N PRO A 198 11.03 29.91 3.65
CA PRO A 198 12.06 29.68 4.63
C PRO A 198 12.25 28.18 4.86
N ALA A 199 13.52 27.77 4.97
CA ALA A 199 13.89 26.37 5.19
C ALA A 199 13.21 25.83 6.45
N LYS A 200 12.41 24.78 6.31
CA LYS A 200 11.80 24.09 7.45
C LYS A 200 12.88 23.42 8.30
N GLU A 201 12.69 23.39 9.62
CA GLU A 201 13.57 22.64 10.53
C GLU A 201 13.72 21.18 10.07
N ARG A 202 14.96 20.66 10.16
CA ARG A 202 15.25 19.28 9.79
C ARG A 202 14.50 18.31 10.71
N PHE A 203 13.64 17.50 10.13
CA PHE A 203 13.00 16.39 10.83
C PHE A 203 14.06 15.41 11.33
N THR A 204 14.12 15.16 12.63
CA THR A 204 15.03 14.19 13.23
C THR A 204 14.21 13.12 13.94
N LEU A 205 14.05 11.95 13.29
CA LEU A 205 13.22 10.84 13.77
C LEU A 205 13.48 10.48 15.25
N VAL A 206 14.76 10.41 15.65
CA VAL A 206 15.15 10.06 17.04
C VAL A 206 14.63 11.08 18.06
N LYS A 207 14.70 12.38 17.74
CA LYS A 207 14.19 13.46 18.61
C LYS A 207 12.66 13.36 18.73
N GLU A 208 11.99 13.02 17.63
CA GLU A 208 10.53 12.90 17.60
C GLU A 208 10.03 11.66 18.35
N LEU A 209 10.71 10.51 18.23
CA LEU A 209 10.34 9.27 18.94
C LEU A 209 10.45 9.42 20.46
N ARG A 210 11.39 10.23 20.96
CA ARG A 210 11.64 10.41 22.40
C ARG A 210 10.47 11.12 23.14
N ASN A 211 9.63 11.85 22.41
CA ASN A 211 8.57 12.69 22.98
C ASN A 211 7.16 12.16 22.63
N VAL A 212 6.99 10.86 22.39
CA VAL A 212 5.67 10.26 22.16
C VAL A 212 5.14 9.53 23.39
N LYS A 213 3.81 9.45 23.52
CA LYS A 213 3.17 8.73 24.62
C LYS A 213 3.50 7.23 24.55
N VAL A 214 3.82 6.65 25.70
CA VAL A 214 4.12 5.20 25.82
C VAL A 214 2.97 4.34 25.31
N LEU A 215 1.72 4.73 25.56
CA LEU A 215 0.53 4.02 25.07
C LEU A 215 0.49 3.96 23.53
N PHE A 216 0.90 5.04 22.85
CA PHE A 216 0.97 5.05 21.40
C PHE A 216 2.09 4.13 20.86
N LEU A 217 3.27 4.13 21.50
CA LEU A 217 4.34 3.20 21.12
C LEU A 217 3.91 1.74 21.32
N ALA A 218 3.24 1.44 22.45
CA ALA A 218 2.67 0.12 22.70
C ALA A 218 1.65 -0.27 21.60
N PHE A 219 0.77 0.65 21.22
CA PHE A 219 -0.17 0.44 20.13
C PHE A 219 0.54 0.15 18.79
N CYS A 220 1.58 0.92 18.45
CA CYS A 220 2.39 0.69 17.26
C CYS A 220 3.03 -0.72 17.24
N ILE A 221 3.61 -1.15 18.37
CA ILE A 221 4.22 -2.48 18.51
C ILE A 221 3.18 -3.58 18.35
N VAL A 222 2.01 -3.42 18.97
CA VAL A 222 0.89 -4.38 18.86
C VAL A 222 0.38 -4.49 17.42
N CYS A 223 0.49 -3.44 16.61
CA CYS A 223 0.08 -3.48 15.20
C CYS A 223 1.09 -4.13 14.26
N ILE A 224 2.35 -4.36 14.66
CA ILE A 224 3.38 -4.95 13.79
C ILE A 224 2.94 -6.32 13.23
N PRO A 225 2.48 -7.30 14.04
CA PRO A 225 2.07 -8.59 13.50
C PRO A 225 0.89 -8.47 12.52
N MET A 226 -0.04 -7.55 12.74
CA MET A 226 -1.13 -7.27 11.81
C MET A 226 -0.60 -6.76 10.46
N PHE A 227 0.39 -5.86 10.45
CA PHE A 227 1.00 -5.39 9.21
C PHE A 227 1.77 -6.50 8.49
N LEU A 228 2.44 -7.39 9.23
CA LEU A 228 3.09 -8.58 8.67
C LEU A 228 2.08 -9.55 8.04
N MET A 229 0.90 -9.72 8.65
CA MET A 229 -0.20 -10.50 8.07
C MET A 229 -0.76 -9.81 6.83
N SER A 230 -1.06 -8.52 6.90
CA SER A 230 -1.72 -7.79 5.81
C SER A 230 -0.89 -7.72 4.54
N GLY A 231 0.43 -7.64 4.66
CA GLY A 231 1.33 -7.59 3.50
C GLY A 231 1.44 -8.89 2.71
N GLN A 232 0.89 -10.01 3.20
CA GLN A 232 0.81 -11.26 2.43
C GLN A 232 -0.11 -11.13 1.21
N PHE A 233 -1.01 -10.14 1.22
CA PHE A 233 -1.96 -9.85 0.16
C PHE A 233 -1.32 -9.76 -1.23
N GLY A 234 -0.23 -9.01 -1.36
CA GLY A 234 0.44 -8.78 -2.64
C GLY A 234 1.60 -9.75 -2.95
N THR A 235 1.81 -10.79 -2.13
CA THR A 235 2.99 -11.68 -2.24
C THR A 235 2.60 -13.15 -2.17
N THR A 236 2.62 -13.73 -1.00
CA THR A 236 2.39 -15.17 -0.81
C THR A 236 0.96 -15.60 -1.16
N PHE A 237 -0.04 -14.72 -1.02
CA PHE A 237 -1.41 -15.01 -1.42
C PHE A 237 -1.49 -15.34 -2.93
N THR A 238 -0.89 -14.53 -3.78
CA THR A 238 -0.86 -14.74 -5.24
C THR A 238 -0.11 -16.00 -5.60
N VAL A 239 1.08 -16.20 -5.02
CA VAL A 239 1.91 -17.37 -5.29
C VAL A 239 1.23 -18.65 -4.81
N TYR A 240 0.64 -18.66 -3.61
CA TYR A 240 -0.07 -19.80 -3.07
C TYR A 240 -1.28 -20.17 -3.93
N ALA A 241 -2.09 -19.18 -4.32
CA ALA A 241 -3.27 -19.38 -5.17
C ALA A 241 -2.89 -19.98 -6.53
N ASN A 242 -1.81 -19.50 -7.15
CA ASN A 242 -1.39 -19.98 -8.46
C ASN A 242 -0.63 -21.31 -8.39
N GLU A 243 0.37 -21.44 -7.50
CA GLU A 243 1.29 -22.59 -7.48
C GLU A 243 0.72 -23.80 -6.73
N ARG A 244 0.05 -23.57 -5.59
CA ARG A 244 -0.47 -24.67 -4.76
C ARG A 244 -1.91 -25.06 -5.04
N ILE A 245 -2.74 -24.09 -5.48
CA ILE A 245 -4.14 -24.34 -5.78
C ILE A 245 -4.39 -24.41 -7.30
N HIS A 246 -3.45 -23.96 -8.13
CA HIS A 246 -3.53 -23.90 -9.59
C HIS A 246 -4.64 -22.99 -10.13
N ILE A 247 -4.91 -21.88 -9.43
CA ILE A 247 -5.83 -20.85 -9.90
C ILE A 247 -5.07 -19.96 -10.90
N ASP A 248 -5.66 -19.72 -12.07
CA ASP A 248 -5.07 -18.91 -13.13
C ASP A 248 -4.95 -17.42 -12.74
N THR A 249 -4.04 -16.70 -13.38
CA THR A 249 -3.71 -15.31 -13.07
C THR A 249 -4.87 -14.36 -13.37
N LEU A 250 -5.73 -14.67 -14.35
CA LEU A 250 -6.92 -13.86 -14.63
C LEU A 250 -7.92 -13.94 -13.48
N THR A 251 -8.21 -15.14 -12.98
CA THR A 251 -9.07 -15.35 -11.81
C THR A 251 -8.51 -14.66 -10.57
N ILE A 252 -7.21 -14.76 -10.31
CA ILE A 252 -6.53 -14.03 -9.24
C ILE A 252 -6.70 -12.53 -9.43
N GLY A 253 -6.48 -12.00 -10.62
CA GLY A 253 -6.68 -10.59 -10.94
C GLY A 253 -8.12 -10.12 -10.70
N LEU A 254 -9.13 -10.93 -11.05
CA LEU A 254 -10.55 -10.65 -10.76
C LEU A 254 -10.84 -10.62 -9.27
N VAL A 255 -10.24 -11.51 -8.48
CA VAL A 255 -10.37 -11.53 -7.02
C VAL A 255 -9.76 -10.28 -6.38
N PHE A 256 -8.61 -9.78 -6.86
CA PHE A 256 -8.08 -8.49 -6.44
C PHE A 256 -8.98 -7.32 -6.87
N GLY A 257 -9.55 -7.39 -8.08
CA GLY A 257 -10.54 -6.42 -8.55
C GLY A 257 -11.78 -6.38 -7.65
N LEU A 258 -12.26 -7.53 -7.17
CA LEU A 258 -13.36 -7.64 -6.21
C LEU A 258 -13.03 -6.87 -4.91
N ASN A 259 -11.82 -7.04 -4.35
CA ASN A 259 -11.35 -6.24 -3.20
C ASN A 259 -11.49 -4.74 -3.49
N GLY A 260 -10.93 -4.26 -4.60
CA GLY A 260 -10.99 -2.85 -4.97
C GLY A 260 -12.42 -2.33 -5.12
N VAL A 261 -13.30 -3.07 -5.78
CA VAL A 261 -14.72 -2.74 -5.94
C VAL A 261 -15.42 -2.66 -4.59
N MET A 262 -15.20 -3.63 -3.70
CA MET A 262 -15.76 -3.62 -2.35
C MET A 262 -15.31 -2.39 -1.56
N VAL A 263 -14.02 -2.05 -1.61
CA VAL A 263 -13.48 -0.84 -0.93
C VAL A 263 -14.15 0.41 -1.48
N VAL A 264 -14.26 0.57 -2.79
CA VAL A 264 -14.88 1.76 -3.41
C VAL A 264 -16.34 1.95 -2.98
N PHE A 265 -17.14 0.89 -2.97
CA PHE A 265 -18.57 0.99 -2.70
C PHE A 265 -18.95 0.83 -1.23
N LEU A 266 -18.26 0.00 -0.47
CA LEU A 266 -18.65 -0.38 0.89
C LEU A 266 -17.86 0.34 1.99
N GLN A 267 -16.67 0.94 1.69
CA GLN A 267 -15.84 1.60 2.70
C GLN A 267 -16.60 2.70 3.46
N MET A 268 -17.33 3.56 2.74
CA MET A 268 -18.03 4.69 3.36
C MET A 268 -19.25 4.25 4.20
N PRO A 269 -20.14 3.35 3.73
CA PRO A 269 -21.20 2.76 4.55
C PRO A 269 -20.68 2.10 5.82
N LEU A 270 -19.61 1.29 5.70
CA LEU A 270 -19.03 0.58 6.82
C LEU A 270 -18.39 1.54 7.84
N ALA A 271 -17.63 2.53 7.39
CA ALA A 271 -17.04 3.54 8.26
C ALA A 271 -18.09 4.32 9.05
N ARG A 272 -19.25 4.64 8.43
CA ARG A 272 -20.37 5.32 9.12
C ARG A 272 -21.00 4.41 10.19
N ALA A 273 -21.16 3.12 9.91
CA ALA A 273 -21.70 2.15 10.87
C ALA A 273 -20.79 1.97 12.10
N LEU A 274 -19.48 2.05 11.89
CA LEU A 274 -18.46 1.89 12.94
C LEU A 274 -18.20 3.19 13.74
N GLY A 275 -18.52 4.35 13.20
CA GLY A 275 -18.18 5.66 13.78
C GLY A 275 -18.75 5.92 15.18
N LYS A 276 -19.76 5.14 15.62
CA LYS A 276 -20.34 5.19 16.97
C LYS A 276 -19.85 4.07 17.91
N ARG A 277 -18.98 3.18 17.43
CA ARG A 277 -18.48 2.04 18.20
C ARG A 277 -17.17 2.39 18.90
N ASP A 278 -16.86 1.64 19.96
CA ASP A 278 -15.54 1.71 20.59
C ASP A 278 -14.46 1.32 19.58
N LYS A 279 -13.48 2.19 19.40
CA LYS A 279 -12.43 2.05 18.36
C LYS A 279 -11.55 0.82 18.59
N TYR A 280 -11.22 0.51 19.85
CA TYR A 280 -10.41 -0.67 20.15
C TYR A 280 -11.18 -1.96 19.84
N LEU A 281 -12.47 -2.03 20.21
CA LEU A 281 -13.30 -3.18 19.88
C LEU A 281 -13.51 -3.30 18.37
N ALA A 282 -13.75 -2.20 17.66
CA ALA A 282 -13.87 -2.21 16.20
C ALA A 282 -12.60 -2.72 15.55
N MET A 283 -11.42 -2.24 15.98
CA MET A 283 -10.13 -2.69 15.46
C MET A 283 -9.87 -4.16 15.79
N THR A 284 -10.20 -4.62 17.00
CA THR A 284 -10.09 -6.04 17.41
C THR A 284 -10.93 -6.93 16.51
N LEU A 285 -12.20 -6.58 16.30
CA LEU A 285 -13.11 -7.34 15.42
C LEU A 285 -12.61 -7.33 13.96
N GLY A 286 -12.20 -6.18 13.46
CA GLY A 286 -11.65 -6.05 12.10
C GLY A 286 -10.39 -6.90 11.91
N THR A 287 -9.46 -6.86 12.87
CA THR A 287 -8.23 -7.66 12.83
C THR A 287 -8.52 -9.15 12.93
N GLY A 288 -9.49 -9.53 13.78
CA GLY A 288 -9.96 -10.93 13.89
C GLY A 288 -10.57 -11.44 12.59
N LEU A 289 -11.46 -10.67 11.96
CA LEU A 289 -12.02 -11.03 10.65
C LEU A 289 -10.94 -11.14 9.57
N TYR A 290 -9.97 -10.22 9.58
CA TYR A 290 -8.85 -10.24 8.67
C TYR A 290 -8.01 -11.52 8.82
N ALA A 291 -7.72 -11.91 10.08
CA ALA A 291 -7.02 -13.15 10.41
C ALA A 291 -7.83 -14.41 10.01
N VAL A 292 -9.14 -14.42 10.25
CA VAL A 292 -10.04 -15.51 9.84
C VAL A 292 -10.05 -15.67 8.33
N GLY A 293 -10.10 -14.56 7.57
CA GLY A 293 -10.02 -14.60 6.11
C GLY A 293 -8.72 -15.26 5.63
N TYR A 294 -7.56 -14.87 6.17
CA TYR A 294 -6.30 -15.51 5.83
C TYR A 294 -6.21 -16.98 6.26
N PHE A 295 -6.77 -17.34 7.39
CA PHE A 295 -6.83 -18.74 7.84
C PHE A 295 -7.53 -19.62 6.82
N PHE A 296 -8.69 -19.17 6.30
CA PHE A 296 -9.48 -19.96 5.35
C PHE A 296 -8.87 -20.04 3.96
N VAL A 297 -7.82 -19.27 3.63
CA VAL A 297 -7.08 -19.47 2.37
C VAL A 297 -6.49 -20.89 2.28
N ALA A 298 -6.18 -21.51 3.42
CA ALA A 298 -5.73 -22.92 3.48
C ALA A 298 -6.75 -23.92 2.90
N GLY A 299 -8.03 -23.61 3.01
CA GLY A 299 -9.13 -24.47 2.52
C GLY A 299 -9.62 -24.12 1.12
N VAL A 300 -9.01 -23.18 0.42
CA VAL A 300 -9.38 -22.78 -0.94
C VAL A 300 -9.08 -23.89 -1.93
N THR A 301 -10.02 -24.18 -2.81
CA THR A 301 -9.91 -25.22 -3.86
C THR A 301 -10.14 -24.68 -5.25
N ASP A 302 -10.77 -23.50 -5.38
CA ASP A 302 -11.14 -22.91 -6.68
C ASP A 302 -11.26 -21.36 -6.57
N GLY A 303 -11.54 -20.70 -7.69
CA GLY A 303 -11.68 -19.26 -7.77
C GLY A 303 -12.85 -18.70 -6.96
N ILE A 304 -13.93 -19.45 -6.75
CA ILE A 304 -15.10 -19.01 -5.97
C ILE A 304 -14.74 -18.99 -4.49
N SER A 305 -14.15 -20.08 -3.99
CA SER A 305 -13.69 -20.16 -2.60
C SER A 305 -12.60 -19.12 -2.30
N LEU A 306 -11.69 -18.82 -3.28
CA LEU A 306 -10.75 -17.74 -3.17
C LEU A 306 -11.44 -16.37 -3.05
N ALA A 307 -12.47 -16.12 -3.86
CA ALA A 307 -13.25 -14.88 -3.78
C ALA A 307 -13.97 -14.74 -2.43
N MET A 308 -14.48 -15.84 -1.87
CA MET A 308 -15.11 -15.83 -0.53
C MET A 308 -14.13 -15.46 0.58
N THR A 309 -12.90 -16.01 0.55
CA THR A 309 -11.86 -15.62 1.51
C THR A 309 -11.46 -14.17 1.32
N MET A 310 -11.36 -13.69 0.09
CA MET A 310 -11.09 -12.29 -0.23
C MET A 310 -12.17 -11.35 0.32
N ILE A 311 -13.44 -11.70 0.25
CA ILE A 311 -14.52 -10.91 0.84
C ILE A 311 -14.31 -10.73 2.35
N ILE A 312 -13.99 -11.81 3.07
CA ILE A 312 -13.74 -11.75 4.52
C ILE A 312 -12.50 -10.88 4.82
N ILE A 313 -11.41 -11.11 4.11
CA ILE A 313 -10.17 -10.32 4.20
C ILE A 313 -10.48 -8.83 3.98
N THR A 314 -11.22 -8.51 2.91
CA THR A 314 -11.57 -7.12 2.55
C THR A 314 -12.44 -6.44 3.61
N ILE A 315 -13.42 -7.15 4.20
CA ILE A 315 -14.23 -6.59 5.29
C ILE A 315 -13.34 -6.27 6.50
N GLY A 316 -12.43 -7.17 6.87
CA GLY A 316 -11.45 -6.95 7.93
C GLY A 316 -10.57 -5.73 7.64
N GLU A 317 -10.02 -5.62 6.44
CA GLU A 317 -9.21 -4.50 5.96
C GLU A 317 -9.96 -3.16 6.05
N MET A 318 -11.18 -3.12 5.53
CA MET A 318 -12.02 -1.91 5.53
C MET A 318 -12.36 -1.41 6.93
N ILE A 319 -12.33 -2.27 7.94
CA ILE A 319 -12.47 -1.89 9.36
C ILE A 319 -11.13 -1.40 9.91
N VAL A 320 -10.09 -2.20 9.75
CA VAL A 320 -8.77 -1.98 10.38
C VAL A 320 -8.12 -0.69 9.90
N VAL A 321 -8.11 -0.44 8.59
CA VAL A 321 -7.36 0.69 8.02
C VAL A 321 -7.86 2.04 8.55
N PRO A 322 -9.14 2.43 8.46
CA PRO A 322 -9.59 3.71 8.98
C PRO A 322 -9.57 3.80 10.51
N VAL A 323 -9.88 2.71 11.21
CA VAL A 323 -9.92 2.70 12.67
C VAL A 323 -8.51 2.84 13.26
N SER A 324 -7.49 2.22 12.66
CA SER A 324 -6.10 2.38 13.11
C SER A 324 -5.60 3.82 12.97
N ILE A 325 -5.96 4.50 11.89
CA ILE A 325 -5.67 5.92 11.68
C ILE A 325 -6.40 6.78 12.73
N ASP A 326 -7.68 6.52 12.96
CA ASP A 326 -8.49 7.25 13.92
C ASP A 326 -8.00 7.05 15.38
N LEU A 327 -7.59 5.83 15.75
CA LEU A 327 -6.91 5.56 17.03
C LEU A 327 -5.61 6.34 17.15
N THR A 328 -4.77 6.33 16.12
CA THR A 328 -3.51 7.09 16.08
C THR A 328 -3.75 8.58 16.31
N VAL A 329 -4.73 9.17 15.62
CA VAL A 329 -5.10 10.59 15.78
C VAL A 329 -5.65 10.85 17.17
N SER A 330 -6.47 9.95 17.74
CA SER A 330 -7.04 10.15 19.09
C SER A 330 -6.01 10.10 20.22
N MET A 331 -4.85 9.48 20.00
CA MET A 331 -3.73 9.44 20.96
C MET A 331 -2.83 10.69 20.89
N SER A 332 -2.94 11.50 19.82
CA SER A 332 -2.12 12.70 19.58
C SER A 332 -2.83 13.98 20.08
N SER A 333 -2.05 15.03 20.30
CA SER A 333 -2.56 16.39 20.39
C SER A 333 -2.85 16.96 18.99
N GLU A 334 -3.61 18.05 18.89
CA GLU A 334 -3.93 18.68 17.59
C GLU A 334 -2.68 19.09 16.81
N THR A 335 -1.66 19.55 17.49
CA THR A 335 -0.39 20.02 16.93
C THR A 335 0.55 18.88 16.53
N GLU A 336 0.38 17.68 17.08
CA GLU A 336 1.27 16.52 16.86
C GLU A 336 0.68 15.44 15.96
N ARG A 337 -0.54 15.62 15.42
CA ARG A 337 -1.21 14.60 14.57
C ARG A 337 -0.33 14.09 13.44
N GLY A 338 0.35 14.99 12.74
CA GLY A 338 1.25 14.63 11.65
C GLY A 338 2.43 13.76 12.10
N LYS A 339 3.01 14.04 13.25
CA LYS A 339 4.08 13.24 13.87
C LYS A 339 3.62 11.81 14.17
N TYR A 340 2.47 11.66 14.86
CA TYR A 340 1.93 10.35 15.22
C TYR A 340 1.55 9.52 13.98
N LEU A 341 0.88 10.14 12.99
CA LEU A 341 0.56 9.49 11.71
C LEU A 341 1.83 9.10 10.93
N GLY A 342 2.86 9.93 10.96
CA GLY A 342 4.15 9.64 10.33
C GLY A 342 4.86 8.43 10.95
N ILE A 343 4.91 8.36 12.28
CA ILE A 343 5.50 7.22 13.01
C ILE A 343 4.70 5.94 12.75
N PHE A 344 3.36 6.00 12.85
CA PHE A 344 2.49 4.85 12.57
C PHE A 344 2.63 4.36 11.14
N GLY A 345 2.66 5.28 10.17
CA GLY A 345 2.86 4.96 8.75
C GLY A 345 4.23 4.34 8.46
N LEU A 346 5.29 4.82 9.13
CA LEU A 346 6.62 4.23 9.02
C LEU A 346 6.64 2.78 9.51
N ILE A 347 6.07 2.51 10.70
CA ILE A 347 5.97 1.16 11.27
C ILE A 347 5.11 0.26 10.36
N GLY A 348 4.00 0.79 9.84
CA GLY A 348 3.16 0.09 8.88
C GLY A 348 3.90 -0.29 7.61
N SER A 349 4.71 0.62 7.06
CA SER A 349 5.53 0.36 5.88
C SER A 349 6.58 -0.73 6.14
N PHE A 350 7.28 -0.67 7.26
CA PHE A 350 8.23 -1.72 7.65
C PHE A 350 7.55 -3.08 7.85
N GLY A 351 6.36 -3.10 8.47
CA GLY A 351 5.58 -4.33 8.62
C GLY A 351 5.12 -4.88 7.27
N TRP A 352 4.59 -4.02 6.39
CA TRP A 352 4.15 -4.41 5.05
C TRP A 352 5.28 -5.00 4.20
N PHE A 353 6.42 -4.32 4.09
CA PHE A 353 7.56 -4.85 3.33
C PHE A 353 8.27 -6.00 4.04
N GLY A 354 8.34 -5.99 5.39
CA GLY A 354 8.85 -7.11 6.18
C GLY A 354 8.02 -8.39 6.04
N SER A 355 6.72 -8.24 5.75
CA SER A 355 5.81 -9.36 5.52
C SER A 355 6.26 -10.26 4.38
N THR A 356 6.87 -9.69 3.34
CA THR A 356 7.33 -10.43 2.15
C THR A 356 8.42 -11.43 2.52
N LEU A 357 9.35 -11.02 3.38
CA LEU A 357 10.41 -11.90 3.89
C LEU A 357 9.85 -12.96 4.84
N VAL A 358 9.00 -12.57 5.79
CA VAL A 358 8.38 -13.51 6.74
C VAL A 358 7.52 -14.53 5.99
N GLY A 359 6.70 -14.08 5.05
CA GLY A 359 5.89 -14.95 4.20
C GLY A 359 6.73 -15.89 3.34
N GLY A 360 7.83 -15.39 2.77
CA GLY A 360 8.76 -16.20 2.00
C GLY A 360 9.40 -17.32 2.82
N ILE A 361 9.90 -17.00 4.03
CA ILE A 361 10.46 -17.99 4.95
C ILE A 361 9.42 -19.07 5.31
N LEU A 362 8.20 -18.65 5.66
CA LEU A 362 7.12 -19.58 6.00
C LEU A 362 6.74 -20.44 4.80
N TYR A 363 6.63 -19.86 3.59
CA TYR A 363 6.24 -20.56 2.38
C TYR A 363 7.25 -21.66 1.98
N ASP A 364 8.53 -21.37 2.07
CA ASP A 364 9.61 -22.31 1.72
C ASP A 364 9.76 -23.46 2.75
N ASN A 365 9.37 -23.24 4.01
CA ASN A 365 9.53 -24.21 5.08
C ASN A 365 8.25 -24.98 5.47
N LEU A 366 7.06 -24.47 5.12
CA LEU A 366 5.77 -25.06 5.46
C LEU A 366 5.06 -25.53 4.19
N SER A 367 5.06 -26.84 3.95
CA SER A 367 4.33 -27.45 2.82
C SER A 367 2.82 -27.54 3.08
N ASP A 368 2.42 -27.77 4.33
CA ASP A 368 1.02 -27.83 4.73
C ASP A 368 0.37 -26.45 4.72
N GLY A 369 -0.75 -26.31 3.98
CA GLY A 369 -1.46 -25.04 3.81
C GLY A 369 -2.06 -24.51 5.11
N TRP A 370 -2.57 -25.41 5.99
CA TRP A 370 -3.17 -25.02 7.27
C TRP A 370 -2.11 -24.49 8.24
N LEU A 371 -0.93 -25.13 8.28
CA LEU A 371 0.19 -24.65 9.08
C LEU A 371 0.71 -23.30 8.54
N PHE A 372 0.82 -23.16 7.24
CA PHE A 372 1.27 -21.92 6.60
C PHE A 372 0.30 -20.75 6.89
N TRP A 373 -0.96 -20.87 6.48
CA TRP A 373 -1.95 -19.80 6.69
C TRP A 373 -2.37 -19.64 8.15
N GLY A 374 -2.31 -20.71 8.94
CA GLY A 374 -2.49 -20.65 10.38
C GLY A 374 -1.41 -19.83 11.08
N SER A 375 -0.16 -19.96 10.66
CA SER A 375 0.95 -19.14 11.15
C SER A 375 0.77 -17.66 10.82
N ILE A 376 0.35 -17.34 9.58
CA ILE A 376 0.05 -15.98 9.15
C ILE A 376 -1.15 -15.42 9.92
N SER A 377 -2.24 -16.16 10.01
CA SER A 377 -3.45 -15.78 10.75
C SER A 377 -3.17 -15.54 12.24
N SER A 378 -2.29 -16.35 12.85
CA SER A 378 -1.90 -16.19 14.27
C SER A 378 -1.34 -14.80 14.57
N MET A 379 -0.65 -14.17 13.62
CA MET A 379 -0.13 -12.80 13.77
C MET A 379 -1.28 -11.79 13.98
N GLY A 380 -2.37 -11.93 13.21
CA GLY A 380 -3.57 -11.13 13.38
C GLY A 380 -4.27 -11.40 14.70
N MET A 381 -4.37 -12.67 15.10
CA MET A 381 -4.99 -13.07 16.38
C MET A 381 -4.20 -12.55 17.58
N VAL A 382 -2.86 -12.56 17.52
CA VAL A 382 -2.00 -11.95 18.55
C VAL A 382 -2.27 -10.45 18.66
N THR A 383 -2.38 -9.75 17.53
CA THR A 383 -2.74 -8.32 17.53
C THR A 383 -4.14 -8.12 18.12
N ALA A 384 -5.14 -8.90 17.70
CA ALA A 384 -6.50 -8.78 18.22
C ALA A 384 -6.56 -8.98 19.74
N PHE A 385 -5.87 -9.99 20.27
CA PHE A 385 -5.77 -10.22 21.70
C PHE A 385 -5.06 -9.06 22.43
N ALA A 386 -3.92 -8.59 21.91
CA ALA A 386 -3.17 -7.51 22.51
C ALA A 386 -3.94 -6.17 22.49
N LEU A 387 -4.80 -5.93 21.48
CA LEU A 387 -5.71 -4.78 21.44
C LEU A 387 -6.75 -4.82 22.55
N VAL A 388 -7.26 -5.99 22.91
CA VAL A 388 -8.18 -6.15 24.06
C VAL A 388 -7.45 -5.79 25.36
N VAL A 389 -6.20 -6.22 25.53
CA VAL A 389 -5.39 -5.89 26.71
C VAL A 389 -5.11 -4.36 26.77
N LEU A 390 -4.79 -3.73 25.63
CA LEU A 390 -4.62 -2.28 25.57
C LEU A 390 -5.91 -1.52 25.90
N TRP A 391 -7.04 -2.01 25.40
CA TRP A 391 -8.36 -1.43 25.69
C TRP A 391 -8.70 -1.44 27.20
N THR A 392 -8.48 -2.56 27.88
CA THR A 392 -8.72 -2.66 29.33
C THR A 392 -7.82 -1.68 30.12
N LYS A 393 -6.53 -1.58 29.74
CA LYS A 393 -5.61 -0.62 30.35
C LYS A 393 -6.00 0.84 30.09
N ALA A 394 -6.39 1.18 28.85
CA ALA A 394 -6.79 2.54 28.51
C ALA A 394 -8.06 2.98 29.29
N ARG A 395 -9.01 2.05 29.56
CA ARG A 395 -10.18 2.34 30.39
C ARG A 395 -9.85 2.52 31.85
N SER A 396 -8.95 1.72 32.41
CA SER A 396 -8.54 1.88 33.81
C SER A 396 -7.81 3.20 34.09
N THR A 397 -7.09 3.74 33.09
CA THR A 397 -6.37 5.02 33.23
C THR A 397 -7.28 6.24 33.06
N ASN A 398 -8.39 6.13 32.31
CA ASN A 398 -9.35 7.22 32.09
C ASN A 398 -10.54 7.21 33.08
N GLY A 399 -10.67 6.20 33.92
CA GLY A 399 -11.71 6.06 34.94
C GLY A 399 -11.24 6.30 36.37
N ALA A 400 -9.99 6.67 36.56
CA ALA A 400 -9.37 7.18 37.79
C ALA A 400 -9.02 8.67 37.62
#